data_637a191c15b254e23ba7db4d54caac0a
#
_entry.id   637a191c15b254e23ba7db4d54caac0a
#
_cell.length_a   1.000
_cell.length_b   1.000
_cell.length_c   1.000
_cell.angle_alpha   90.00
_cell.angle_beta   90.00
_cell.angle_gamma   90.00
#
_symmetry.space_group_name_H-M   'P 1'
#
loop_
_entity.id
_entity.type
_entity.pdbx_description
1 polymer ?
#
loop_
_entity_poly.entity_id
_entity_poly.type
_entity_poly.pdbx_seq_one_letter_code
_entity_poly.pdbx_strand_id
1 'polypeptide(L)'
;VILISGDDLLKKQMDEEITDTFFYVETKKVINSQSALCCSWDTLMKRYDFFIKQAIHVKKNKPQVKSHTLDITFHHERNADFAARMDGVCRIDSCTVRIEKESFDALYKYMRFIIKTFAG
;
A
#
# COMPACT_ATOMS: atom_id res chain seq x y z
N VAL A 1 -6.74 -2.17 1.33
CA VAL A 1 -5.96 -2.72 2.46
C VAL A 1 -6.91 -3.34 3.45
N ILE A 2 -6.59 -4.52 4.01
CA ILE A 2 -7.46 -5.24 4.95
C ILE A 2 -6.80 -5.39 6.32
N LEU A 3 -5.51 -5.65 6.36
CA LEU A 3 -4.74 -5.86 7.58
C LEU A 3 -3.46 -5.03 7.55
N ILE A 4 -3.20 -4.33 8.64
CA ILE A 4 -1.99 -3.55 8.88
C ILE A 4 -1.42 -3.97 10.22
N SER A 5 -0.11 -3.99 10.34
CA SER A 5 0.57 -4.20 11.62
C SER A 5 1.67 -3.16 11.83
N GLY A 6 1.88 -2.77 13.07
CA GLY A 6 2.87 -1.77 13.42
C GLY A 6 2.73 -1.28 14.86
N ASP A 7 3.29 -0.12 15.15
CA ASP A 7 3.18 0.51 16.45
C ASP A 7 1.87 1.30 16.63
N ASP A 8 1.65 1.81 17.82
CA ASP A 8 0.46 2.59 18.17
C ASP A 8 0.39 3.95 17.45
N LEU A 9 1.53 4.54 17.07
CA LEU A 9 1.55 5.80 16.32
C LEU A 9 1.14 5.58 14.86
N LEU A 10 1.61 4.50 14.24
CA LEU A 10 1.16 4.11 12.90
C LEU A 10 -0.35 3.85 12.88
N LYS A 11 -0.88 3.22 13.96
CA LYS A 11 -2.33 3.02 14.05
C LYS A 11 -3.11 4.34 13.98
N LYS A 12 -2.68 5.35 14.72
CA LYS A 12 -3.31 6.68 14.69
C LYS A 12 -3.27 7.29 13.30
N GLN A 13 -2.13 7.22 12.64
CA GLN A 13 -1.98 7.73 11.28
C GLN A 13 -2.91 6.98 10.30
N MET A 14 -2.99 5.67 10.39
CA MET A 14 -3.87 4.88 9.52
C MET A 14 -5.35 5.14 9.77
N ASP A 15 -5.76 5.36 11.03
CA ASP A 15 -7.13 5.73 11.38
C ASP A 15 -7.53 7.10 10.78
N GLU A 16 -6.58 8.02 10.60
CA GLU A 16 -6.79 9.32 9.98
C GLU A 16 -6.79 9.27 8.45
N GLU A 17 -5.93 8.46 7.85
CA GLU A 17 -5.70 8.43 6.39
C GLU A 17 -6.58 7.40 5.65
N ILE A 18 -6.97 6.30 6.31
CA ILE A 18 -7.75 5.22 5.69
C ILE A 18 -9.22 5.34 6.11
N THR A 19 -10.08 5.62 5.14
CA THR A 19 -11.53 5.72 5.35
C THR A 19 -12.24 4.37 5.38
N ASP A 20 -11.65 3.34 4.77
CA ASP A 20 -12.19 1.99 4.76
C ASP A 20 -11.89 1.24 6.06
N THR A 21 -12.76 0.29 6.42
CA THR A 21 -12.53 -0.59 7.56
C THR A 21 -11.33 -1.50 7.32
N PHE A 22 -10.40 -1.53 8.26
CA PHE A 22 -9.24 -2.42 8.25
C PHE A 22 -9.01 -3.04 9.65
N PHE A 23 -8.28 -4.17 9.68
CA PHE A 23 -7.82 -4.78 10.92
C PHE A 23 -6.40 -4.29 11.23
N TYR A 24 -6.12 -4.09 12.52
CA TYR A 24 -4.81 -3.63 12.95
C TYR A 24 -4.22 -4.54 14.03
N VAL A 25 -2.97 -4.95 13.85
CA VAL A 25 -2.20 -5.69 14.87
C VAL A 25 -1.15 -4.76 15.45
N GLU A 26 -1.39 -4.28 16.67
CA GLU A 26 -0.41 -3.50 17.42
C GLU A 26 0.70 -4.41 17.93
N THR A 27 1.92 -4.19 17.46
CA THR A 27 3.10 -4.99 17.81
C THR A 27 3.87 -4.40 18.98
N LYS A 28 3.84 -3.08 19.13
CA LYS A 28 4.54 -2.34 20.18
C LYS A 28 3.89 -0.99 20.43
N LYS A 29 4.15 -0.42 21.59
CA LYS A 29 3.83 0.96 21.96
C LYS A 29 5.09 1.79 22.00
N VAL A 30 5.09 2.94 21.33
CA VAL A 30 6.21 3.87 21.35
C VAL A 30 6.25 4.61 22.68
N ILE A 31 7.39 4.59 23.36
CA ILE A 31 7.64 5.36 24.60
C ILE A 31 8.29 6.69 24.25
N ASN A 32 9.33 6.65 23.41
CA ASN A 32 10.00 7.83 22.87
C ASN A 32 10.72 7.47 21.56
N SER A 33 11.51 8.39 20.99
CA SER A 33 12.20 8.19 19.71
C SER A 33 13.19 6.99 19.66
N GLN A 34 13.58 6.46 20.82
CA GLN A 34 14.61 5.40 20.92
C GLN A 34 14.11 4.16 21.66
N SER A 35 12.92 4.16 22.23
CA SER A 35 12.39 3.04 23.01
C SER A 35 10.93 2.76 22.77
N ALA A 36 10.56 1.48 22.83
CA ALA A 36 9.19 1.01 22.69
C ALA A 36 8.94 -0.19 23.61
N LEU A 37 7.70 -0.33 24.04
CA LEU A 37 7.22 -1.51 24.77
C LEU A 37 6.67 -2.51 23.77
N CYS A 38 7.36 -3.63 23.57
CA CYS A 38 6.98 -4.68 22.65
C CYS A 38 6.02 -5.70 23.32
N CYS A 39 5.07 -6.22 22.52
CA CYS A 39 4.28 -7.38 22.94
C CYS A 39 5.17 -8.63 23.03
N SER A 40 4.81 -9.56 23.93
CA SER A 40 5.43 -10.89 23.94
C SER A 40 5.14 -11.62 22.61
N TRP A 41 6.07 -12.50 22.21
CA TRP A 41 5.92 -13.28 20.98
C TRP A 41 4.62 -14.09 20.95
N ASP A 42 4.29 -14.79 22.05
CA ASP A 42 3.07 -15.59 22.13
C ASP A 42 1.81 -14.75 21.98
N THR A 43 1.75 -13.59 22.62
CA THR A 43 0.62 -12.65 22.49
C THR A 43 0.50 -12.14 21.08
N LEU A 44 1.62 -11.80 20.46
CA LEU A 44 1.67 -11.29 19.09
C LEU A 44 1.19 -12.34 18.08
N MET A 45 1.65 -13.60 18.20
CA MET A 45 1.23 -14.70 17.33
C MET A 45 -0.28 -14.98 17.44
N LYS A 46 -0.85 -14.93 18.63
CA LYS A 46 -2.29 -15.08 18.84
C LYS A 46 -3.08 -13.94 18.18
N ARG A 47 -2.60 -12.71 18.27
CA ARG A 47 -3.22 -11.54 17.60
C ARG A 47 -3.17 -11.68 16.07
N TYR A 48 -2.03 -12.06 15.51
CA TYR A 48 -1.92 -12.31 14.08
C TYR A 48 -2.86 -13.42 13.60
N ASP A 49 -2.89 -14.56 14.27
CA ASP A 49 -3.78 -15.66 13.91
C ASP A 49 -5.25 -15.21 13.90
N PHE A 50 -5.69 -14.52 14.94
CA PHE A 50 -7.04 -14.00 15.05
C PHE A 50 -7.40 -13.02 13.92
N PHE A 51 -6.58 -11.98 13.71
CA PHE A 51 -6.89 -10.94 12.74
C PHE A 51 -6.70 -11.39 11.30
N ILE A 52 -5.76 -12.29 11.01
CA ILE A 52 -5.59 -12.86 9.68
C ILE A 52 -6.83 -13.67 9.27
N LYS A 53 -7.36 -14.48 10.17
CA LYS A 53 -8.60 -15.24 9.93
C LYS A 53 -9.78 -14.31 9.65
N GLN A 54 -9.93 -13.24 10.43
CA GLN A 54 -10.95 -12.21 10.20
C GLN A 54 -10.77 -11.52 8.83
N ALA A 55 -9.55 -11.12 8.50
CA ALA A 55 -9.23 -10.43 7.25
C ALA A 55 -9.52 -11.30 6.01
N ILE A 56 -9.19 -12.59 6.07
CA ILE A 56 -9.49 -13.55 5.00
C ILE A 56 -11.00 -13.70 4.81
N HIS A 57 -11.75 -13.78 5.91
CA HIS A 57 -13.21 -13.88 5.84
C HIS A 57 -13.84 -12.65 5.15
N VAL A 58 -13.41 -11.46 5.54
CA VAL A 58 -13.88 -10.20 4.92
C VAL A 58 -13.51 -10.12 3.44
N LYS A 59 -12.29 -10.53 3.07
CA LYS A 59 -11.84 -10.53 1.68
C LYS A 59 -12.70 -11.43 0.78
N LYS A 60 -13.10 -12.61 1.25
CA LYS A 60 -13.95 -13.53 0.49
C LYS A 60 -15.31 -12.94 0.11
N ASN A 61 -15.80 -11.98 0.89
CA ASN A 61 -17.10 -11.35 0.72
C ASN A 61 -17.04 -10.00 -0.04
N LYS A 62 -15.84 -9.52 -0.43
CA LYS A 62 -15.72 -8.30 -1.22
C LYS A 62 -15.85 -8.61 -2.72
N PRO A 63 -16.55 -7.74 -3.49
CA PRO A 63 -16.64 -7.90 -4.94
C PRO A 63 -15.23 -7.82 -5.56
N GLN A 64 -14.98 -8.64 -6.58
CA GLN A 64 -13.73 -8.58 -7.34
C GLN A 64 -13.65 -7.25 -8.10
N VAL A 65 -12.54 -6.56 -7.93
CA VAL A 65 -12.21 -5.37 -8.72
C VAL A 65 -11.72 -5.82 -10.10
N LYS A 66 -12.35 -5.31 -11.16
CA LYS A 66 -12.06 -5.70 -12.56
C LYS A 66 -10.79 -5.06 -13.12
N SER A 67 -10.42 -3.88 -12.64
CA SER A 67 -9.20 -3.18 -13.05
C SER A 67 -8.64 -2.34 -11.92
N HIS A 68 -7.33 -2.11 -11.97
CA HIS A 68 -6.60 -1.28 -11.03
C HIS A 68 -5.93 -0.14 -11.79
N THR A 69 -6.11 1.09 -11.31
CA THR A 69 -5.51 2.30 -11.87
C THR A 69 -4.50 2.88 -10.91
N LEU A 70 -3.35 3.31 -11.43
CA LEU A 70 -2.30 3.97 -10.66
C LEU A 70 -1.84 5.23 -11.39
N ASP A 71 -1.80 6.33 -10.67
CA ASP A 71 -1.17 7.57 -11.12
C ASP A 71 0.21 7.73 -10.48
N ILE A 72 1.22 8.02 -11.30
CA ILE A 72 2.58 8.29 -10.85
C ILE A 72 2.93 9.73 -11.22
N THR A 73 3.20 10.55 -10.22
CA THR A 73 3.67 11.92 -10.41
C THR A 73 5.17 12.00 -10.19
N PHE A 74 5.91 12.45 -11.19
CA PHE A 74 7.36 12.64 -11.14
C PHE A 74 7.72 14.08 -10.73
N HIS A 75 8.88 14.26 -10.13
CA HIS A 75 9.42 15.58 -9.84
C HIS A 75 9.79 16.37 -11.10
N HIS A 76 10.16 15.66 -12.17
CA HIS A 76 10.60 16.27 -13.42
C HIS A 76 9.73 15.82 -14.60
N GLU A 77 9.27 16.78 -15.38
CA GLU A 77 8.47 16.56 -16.58
C GLU A 77 9.12 15.57 -17.56
N ARG A 78 10.45 15.66 -17.74
CA ARG A 78 11.21 14.75 -18.61
C ARG A 78 11.00 13.26 -18.25
N ASN A 79 10.88 12.92 -16.97
CA ASN A 79 10.67 11.54 -16.54
C ASN A 79 9.27 11.05 -16.92
N ALA A 80 8.26 11.92 -16.81
CA ALA A 80 6.91 11.63 -17.28
C ALA A 80 6.86 11.49 -18.81
N ASP A 81 7.63 12.30 -19.56
CA ASP A 81 7.75 12.17 -21.02
C ASP A 81 8.31 10.81 -21.44
N PHE A 82 9.36 10.35 -20.78
CA PHE A 82 9.92 9.03 -21.07
C PHE A 82 8.98 7.90 -20.68
N ALA A 83 8.37 7.98 -19.50
CA ALA A 83 7.41 6.97 -19.05
C ALA A 83 6.19 6.87 -19.96
N ALA A 84 5.68 7.99 -20.47
CA ALA A 84 4.54 8.05 -21.38
C ALA A 84 4.79 7.40 -22.76
N ARG A 85 6.05 7.15 -23.11
CA ARG A 85 6.39 6.42 -24.35
C ARG A 85 6.26 4.91 -24.22
N MET A 86 6.09 4.41 -23.00
CA MET A 86 5.89 2.99 -22.76
C MET A 86 4.47 2.58 -23.14
N ASP A 87 4.35 1.35 -23.65
CA ASP A 87 3.04 0.78 -23.99
C ASP A 87 2.15 0.67 -22.74
N GLY A 88 0.89 1.11 -22.87
CA GLY A 88 -0.08 1.07 -21.77
C GLY A 88 0.10 2.14 -20.69
N VAL A 89 0.94 3.17 -20.93
CA VAL A 89 1.10 4.34 -20.07
C VAL A 89 0.48 5.56 -20.73
N CYS A 90 -0.49 6.20 -20.02
CA CYS A 90 -1.16 7.39 -20.52
C CYS A 90 -0.64 8.64 -19.79
N ARG A 91 -0.38 9.72 -20.54
CA ARG A 91 -0.06 11.02 -19.95
C ARG A 91 -1.32 11.68 -19.41
N ILE A 92 -1.29 12.15 -18.17
CA ILE A 92 -2.40 12.87 -17.50
C ILE A 92 -2.12 14.39 -17.48
N ASP A 93 -0.92 14.77 -17.05
CA ASP A 93 -0.46 16.15 -17.03
C ASP A 93 1.06 16.24 -17.28
N SER A 94 1.67 17.41 -17.06
CA SER A 94 3.11 17.64 -17.32
C SER A 94 4.03 16.69 -16.56
N CYS A 95 3.65 16.23 -15.38
CA CYS A 95 4.47 15.38 -14.52
C CYS A 95 3.83 14.02 -14.16
N THR A 96 2.58 13.78 -14.56
CA THR A 96 1.81 12.60 -14.12
C THR A 96 1.48 11.67 -15.27
N VAL A 97 1.70 10.39 -15.06
CA VAL A 97 1.29 9.31 -15.95
C VAL A 97 0.33 8.36 -15.25
N ARG A 98 -0.57 7.75 -16.01
CA ARG A 98 -1.56 6.77 -15.54
C ARG A 98 -1.31 5.42 -16.17
N ILE A 99 -1.43 4.38 -15.34
CA ILE A 99 -1.35 2.99 -15.74
C ILE A 99 -2.60 2.28 -15.27
N GLU A 100 -3.20 1.46 -16.15
CA GLU A 100 -4.32 0.59 -15.80
C GLU A 100 -3.97 -0.86 -16.10
N LYS A 101 -4.22 -1.76 -15.16
CA LYS A 101 -4.00 -3.21 -15.29
C LYS A 101 -5.15 -3.99 -14.66
N GLU A 102 -5.44 -5.17 -15.21
CA GLU A 102 -6.48 -6.05 -14.72
C GLU A 102 -6.16 -6.68 -13.35
N SER A 103 -4.88 -6.87 -13.03
CA SER A 103 -4.45 -7.40 -11.75
C SER A 103 -3.53 -6.45 -11.01
N PHE A 104 -3.64 -6.45 -9.68
CA PHE A 104 -2.75 -5.67 -8.81
C PHE A 104 -1.29 -6.10 -8.94
N ASP A 105 -1.00 -7.40 -9.09
CA ASP A 105 0.36 -7.91 -9.28
C ASP A 105 1.00 -7.35 -10.56
N ALA A 106 0.26 -7.35 -11.67
CA ALA A 106 0.73 -6.76 -12.93
C ALA A 106 0.97 -5.26 -12.79
N LEU A 107 0.05 -4.53 -12.12
CA LEU A 107 0.19 -3.10 -11.86
C LEU A 107 1.44 -2.81 -11.00
N TYR A 108 1.64 -3.56 -9.93
CA TYR A 108 2.78 -3.40 -9.03
C TYR A 108 4.13 -3.67 -9.72
N LYS A 109 4.23 -4.71 -10.53
CA LYS A 109 5.45 -5.02 -11.30
C LYS A 109 5.76 -3.90 -12.31
N TYR A 110 4.74 -3.40 -12.96
CA TYR A 110 4.87 -2.30 -13.93
C TYR A 110 5.28 -0.99 -13.25
N MET A 111 4.66 -0.66 -12.13
CA MET A 111 5.04 0.48 -11.28
C MET A 111 6.51 0.40 -10.86
N ARG A 112 6.95 -0.74 -10.34
CA ARG A 112 8.36 -0.92 -9.94
C ARG A 112 9.33 -0.70 -11.10
N PHE A 113 8.99 -1.20 -12.28
CA PHE A 113 9.81 -1.01 -13.47
C PHE A 113 9.93 0.49 -13.82
N ILE A 114 8.81 1.21 -13.84
CA ILE A 114 8.79 2.65 -14.16
C ILE A 114 9.59 3.44 -13.13
N ILE A 115 9.37 3.22 -11.85
CA ILE A 115 10.09 3.93 -10.78
C ILE A 115 11.59 3.66 -10.88
N LYS A 116 12.00 2.41 -11.06
CA LYS A 116 13.41 2.04 -11.17
C LYS A 116 14.08 2.65 -12.39
N THR A 117 13.34 2.79 -13.50
CA THR A 117 13.90 3.25 -14.79
C THR A 117 13.92 4.77 -14.89
N PHE A 118 12.88 5.45 -14.41
CA PHE A 118 12.67 6.88 -14.70
C PHE A 118 12.68 7.80 -13.47
N ALA A 119 12.62 7.29 -12.26
CA ALA A 119 12.62 8.08 -11.02
C ALA A 119 13.97 8.09 -10.31
N GLY A 120 14.94 7.41 -10.87
CA GLY A 120 16.31 7.34 -10.35
C GLY A 120 17.15 8.56 -10.62
#